data_3133112cd2855aae07a6d8a86a067e33
#
_entry.id   3133112cd2855aae07a6d8a86a067e33
#
_cell.length_a   1.000
_cell.length_b   1.000
_cell.length_c   1.000
_cell.angle_alpha   90.00
_cell.angle_beta   90.00
_cell.angle_gamma   90.00
#
_symmetry.space_group_name_H-M   'P 1'
#
loop_
_entity.id
_entity.type
_entity.pdbx_description
1 polymer ?
#
loop_
_entity_poly.entity_id
_entity_poly.type
_entity_poly.pdbx_seq_one_letter_code
_entity_poly.pdbx_strand_id
1 'polypeptide(L)'
;VTASVFPSDVVTREFLKAEKRPNVWRELKADPEAEYDRVIEIDLSMLEPMAACPSSPDNIKPIREIEGMEVSQVVIGSCTNSSLKDLMTVARTLRGRTVHPGVSLAIAPGSRQVLEMLADNGRMTELIDAGARILETACGPCIGQGLSPASGAVTVRTFNRNFAGRTGTKGDQCYLTSAETAVATALTGKLTDPRSLAIDYPQWEMVSEFMVNDSLIIPPPPQGENLEIIRKETIGDPPYCEPFPDEIDGEVVISVGDKITTDHIMPAGVYLKLRSNIPEYAKVVFECFNEEGKPSFAERAASVRDRGKHGVIVAGESYGQGSSREHAAICPMHLGVRAVIAQSIERIHAANLVNFGILPLLFADKAERDQVEAGDALRIPAVRRQLEENDVIKVHVEKADGSTLEIGCRHTLSGEDIRTILAGGRLNVVKQEIG
;
A
#
# COMPACT_ATOMS: atom_id res chain seq x y z
N VAL A 1 -12.61 -0.41 -9.99
CA VAL A 1 -11.60 -1.16 -10.74
C VAL A 1 -10.59 -1.74 -9.77
N THR A 2 -10.44 -3.06 -9.76
CA THR A 2 -9.54 -3.75 -8.83
C THR A 2 -8.18 -4.07 -9.44
N ALA A 3 -8.11 -4.15 -10.76
CA ALA A 3 -6.88 -4.38 -11.52
C ALA A 3 -7.03 -3.77 -12.91
N SER A 4 -5.90 -3.51 -13.57
CA SER A 4 -5.85 -3.10 -14.97
C SER A 4 -4.79 -3.91 -15.70
N VAL A 5 -5.06 -4.21 -16.96
CA VAL A 5 -4.11 -4.89 -17.85
C VAL A 5 -3.80 -3.93 -18.99
N PHE A 6 -2.52 -3.67 -19.18
CA PHE A 6 -2.03 -2.88 -20.31
C PHE A 6 -1.60 -3.79 -21.45
N PRO A 7 -1.73 -3.36 -22.71
CA PRO A 7 -1.17 -4.10 -23.82
C PRO A 7 0.34 -4.28 -23.69
N SER A 8 0.84 -5.44 -24.09
CA SER A 8 2.28 -5.69 -24.23
C SER A 8 2.62 -5.63 -25.72
N ASP A 9 3.16 -4.49 -26.12
CA ASP A 9 3.41 -4.09 -27.51
C ASP A 9 4.90 -4.20 -27.92
N VAL A 10 5.23 -3.60 -29.04
CA VAL A 10 6.61 -3.54 -29.55
C VAL A 10 7.54 -2.77 -28.60
N VAL A 11 7.06 -1.76 -27.88
CA VAL A 11 7.89 -0.98 -26.93
C VAL A 11 8.27 -1.86 -25.75
N THR A 12 7.33 -2.64 -25.24
CA THR A 12 7.59 -3.64 -24.20
C THR A 12 8.59 -4.70 -24.66
N ARG A 13 8.48 -5.15 -25.92
CA ARG A 13 9.43 -6.11 -26.50
C ARG A 13 10.85 -5.54 -26.57
N GLU A 14 11.01 -4.32 -27.06
CA GLU A 14 12.34 -3.69 -27.17
C GLU A 14 12.93 -3.41 -25.78
N PHE A 15 12.11 -3.03 -24.79
CA PHE A 15 12.54 -2.90 -23.41
C PHE A 15 13.09 -4.24 -22.88
N LEU A 16 12.34 -5.33 -23.02
CA LEU A 16 12.80 -6.65 -22.54
C LEU A 16 14.04 -7.15 -23.30
N LYS A 17 14.16 -6.80 -24.56
CA LYS A 17 15.38 -7.09 -25.34
C LYS A 17 16.58 -6.31 -24.80
N ALA A 18 16.42 -5.04 -24.49
CA ALA A 18 17.44 -4.20 -23.88
C ALA A 18 17.84 -4.72 -22.48
N GLU A 19 16.90 -5.30 -21.73
CA GLU A 19 17.10 -6.00 -20.44
C GLU A 19 17.70 -7.43 -20.60
N LYS A 20 18.14 -7.84 -21.80
CA LYS A 20 18.68 -9.17 -22.11
C LYS A 20 17.69 -10.33 -21.87
N ARG A 21 16.40 -10.04 -21.94
CA ARG A 21 15.29 -10.99 -21.70
C ARG A 21 14.31 -11.09 -22.87
N PRO A 22 14.76 -11.19 -24.14
CA PRO A 22 13.85 -11.15 -25.30
C PRO A 22 12.87 -12.34 -25.33
N ASN A 23 13.24 -13.47 -24.75
CA ASN A 23 12.46 -14.72 -24.81
C ASN A 23 11.26 -14.75 -23.84
N VAL A 24 11.18 -13.79 -22.89
CA VAL A 24 10.06 -13.74 -21.96
C VAL A 24 8.91 -12.84 -22.44
N TRP A 25 9.14 -12.10 -23.51
CA TRP A 25 8.10 -11.23 -24.06
C TRP A 25 6.94 -12.07 -24.66
N ARG A 26 5.75 -11.62 -24.37
CA ARG A 26 4.52 -12.12 -25.00
C ARG A 26 3.67 -10.92 -25.38
N GLU A 27 3.12 -10.94 -26.61
CA GLU A 27 2.12 -9.96 -27.00
C GLU A 27 0.86 -10.17 -26.15
N LEU A 28 0.37 -9.10 -25.53
CA LEU A 28 -0.91 -9.07 -24.84
C LEU A 28 -1.73 -7.94 -25.47
N LYS A 29 -2.90 -8.31 -25.97
CA LYS A 29 -3.90 -7.36 -26.48
C LYS A 29 -5.28 -7.94 -26.23
N ALA A 30 -6.27 -7.05 -26.18
CA ALA A 30 -7.65 -7.48 -26.11
C ALA A 30 -8.03 -8.24 -27.39
N ASP A 31 -8.92 -9.21 -27.27
CA ASP A 31 -9.51 -9.87 -28.43
C ASP A 31 -10.30 -8.88 -29.28
N PRO A 32 -10.32 -9.03 -30.62
CA PRO A 32 -11.02 -8.09 -31.50
C PRO A 32 -12.51 -7.91 -31.17
N GLU A 33 -13.11 -8.92 -30.60
CA GLU A 33 -14.54 -8.98 -30.25
C GLU A 33 -14.79 -8.81 -28.75
N ALA A 34 -13.78 -8.32 -27.99
CA ALA A 34 -13.93 -8.10 -26.55
C ALA A 34 -15.03 -7.08 -26.25
N GLU A 35 -15.98 -7.47 -25.40
CA GLU A 35 -17.04 -6.58 -24.91
C GLU A 35 -16.61 -5.93 -23.60
N TYR A 36 -17.00 -4.66 -23.42
CA TYR A 36 -16.66 -3.86 -22.25
C TYR A 36 -17.91 -3.23 -21.65
N ASP A 37 -18.07 -3.30 -20.34
CA ASP A 37 -19.15 -2.62 -19.62
C ASP A 37 -19.10 -1.10 -19.81
N ARG A 38 -17.88 -0.55 -20.00
CA ARG A 38 -17.66 0.87 -20.20
C ARG A 38 -16.38 1.12 -21.00
N VAL A 39 -16.48 2.02 -21.97
CA VAL A 39 -15.33 2.58 -22.72
C VAL A 39 -15.10 4.02 -22.27
N ILE A 40 -13.84 4.37 -22.03
CA ILE A 40 -13.40 5.73 -21.72
C ILE A 40 -12.39 6.14 -22.78
N GLU A 41 -12.72 7.16 -23.56
CA GLU A 41 -11.82 7.76 -24.54
C GLU A 41 -11.15 9.00 -23.93
N ILE A 42 -9.82 9.07 -24.06
CA ILE A 42 -9.01 10.19 -23.59
C ILE A 42 -8.19 10.71 -24.76
N ASP A 43 -8.49 11.93 -25.19
CA ASP A 43 -7.68 12.63 -26.19
C ASP A 43 -6.39 13.15 -25.52
N LEU A 44 -5.27 12.50 -25.81
CA LEU A 44 -3.98 12.86 -25.24
C LEU A 44 -3.50 14.25 -25.67
N SER A 45 -3.99 14.78 -26.80
CA SER A 45 -3.63 16.13 -27.27
C SER A 45 -4.24 17.23 -26.41
N MET A 46 -5.31 16.91 -25.69
CA MET A 46 -6.03 17.83 -24.80
C MET A 46 -5.56 17.78 -23.36
N LEU A 47 -4.66 16.84 -23.04
CA LEU A 47 -4.13 16.72 -21.68
C LEU A 47 -3.18 17.88 -21.37
N GLU A 48 -3.29 18.38 -20.16
CA GLU A 48 -2.39 19.38 -19.61
C GLU A 48 -1.75 18.90 -18.31
N PRO A 49 -0.65 19.51 -17.85
CA PRO A 49 -0.03 19.17 -16.58
C PRO A 49 -1.01 19.33 -15.42
N MET A 50 -1.12 18.26 -14.62
CA MET A 50 -2.04 18.16 -13.49
C MET A 50 -1.26 17.93 -12.18
N ALA A 51 -1.87 18.31 -11.07
CA ALA A 51 -1.38 17.94 -9.74
C ALA A 51 -2.49 17.27 -8.91
N ALA A 52 -2.13 16.25 -8.14
CA ALA A 52 -2.95 15.81 -7.03
C ALA A 52 -2.63 16.67 -5.80
N CYS A 53 -3.59 17.49 -5.42
CA CYS A 53 -3.47 18.42 -4.30
C CYS A 53 -3.61 17.72 -2.94
N PRO A 54 -3.13 18.29 -1.83
CA PRO A 54 -3.35 17.75 -0.50
C PRO A 54 -4.84 17.60 -0.18
N SER A 55 -5.28 16.57 0.53
CA SER A 55 -4.55 15.41 1.08
C SER A 55 -5.12 14.12 0.48
N SER A 56 -5.39 14.12 -0.81
CA SER A 56 -5.93 12.95 -1.54
C SER A 56 -5.41 12.92 -2.98
N PRO A 57 -5.04 11.75 -3.51
CA PRO A 57 -4.73 11.58 -4.93
C PRO A 57 -5.88 11.92 -5.87
N ASP A 58 -7.12 11.93 -5.38
CA ASP A 58 -8.32 12.27 -6.15
C ASP A 58 -8.59 13.78 -6.24
N ASN A 59 -7.87 14.59 -5.44
CA ASN A 59 -8.01 16.04 -5.47
C ASN A 59 -7.19 16.64 -6.62
N ILE A 60 -7.65 16.43 -7.85
CA ILE A 60 -6.91 16.77 -9.07
C ILE A 60 -7.21 18.20 -9.51
N LYS A 61 -6.15 18.97 -9.84
CA LYS A 61 -6.25 20.30 -10.44
C LYS A 61 -5.22 20.48 -11.55
N PRO A 62 -5.55 21.23 -12.62
CA PRO A 62 -4.58 21.72 -13.58
C PRO A 62 -3.53 22.61 -12.90
N ILE A 63 -2.27 22.46 -13.29
CA ILE A 63 -1.17 23.28 -12.72
C ILE A 63 -1.45 24.77 -12.87
N ARG A 64 -2.01 25.22 -14.02
CA ARG A 64 -2.34 26.63 -14.26
C ARG A 64 -3.28 27.26 -13.21
N GLU A 65 -4.09 26.45 -12.49
CA GLU A 65 -5.01 26.96 -11.46
C GLU A 65 -4.33 27.17 -10.11
N ILE A 66 -3.18 26.56 -9.90
CA ILE A 66 -2.43 26.57 -8.64
C ILE A 66 -0.98 27.02 -8.83
N GLU A 67 -0.64 27.51 -10.03
CA GLU A 67 0.69 28.00 -10.37
C GLU A 67 1.10 29.21 -9.51
N GLY A 68 2.40 29.34 -9.29
CA GLY A 68 2.97 30.47 -8.54
C GLY A 68 3.04 30.27 -7.02
N MET A 69 2.50 29.18 -6.48
CA MET A 69 2.61 28.84 -5.06
C MET A 69 4.07 28.50 -4.71
N GLU A 70 4.60 29.09 -3.65
CA GLU A 70 5.97 28.87 -3.18
C GLU A 70 6.16 27.43 -2.71
N VAL A 71 7.25 26.81 -3.11
CA VAL A 71 7.62 25.43 -2.79
C VAL A 71 8.98 25.38 -2.15
N SER A 72 9.12 24.72 -1.00
CA SER A 72 10.39 24.62 -0.27
C SER A 72 11.10 23.28 -0.46
N GLN A 73 10.40 22.25 -0.94
CA GLN A 73 10.99 20.94 -1.18
C GLN A 73 10.42 20.31 -2.46
N VAL A 74 11.30 19.73 -3.24
CA VAL A 74 10.94 18.90 -4.40
C VAL A 74 11.62 17.56 -4.28
N VAL A 75 10.87 16.45 -4.43
CA VAL A 75 11.41 15.09 -4.38
C VAL A 75 10.98 14.33 -5.63
N ILE A 76 11.93 14.04 -6.50
CA ILE A 76 11.70 13.32 -7.75
C ILE A 76 12.15 11.88 -7.59
N GLY A 77 11.27 10.93 -7.91
CA GLY A 77 11.65 9.53 -7.84
C GLY A 77 10.53 8.59 -7.42
N SER A 78 10.88 7.63 -6.60
CA SER A 78 10.10 6.49 -6.12
C SER A 78 10.01 5.33 -7.14
N CYS A 79 9.30 4.26 -6.75
CA CYS A 79 9.05 3.12 -7.65
C CYS A 79 8.15 3.46 -8.86
N THR A 80 7.52 4.65 -8.86
CA THR A 80 6.51 5.04 -9.86
C THR A 80 7.09 5.91 -10.96
N ASN A 81 7.79 7.00 -10.61
CA ASN A 81 8.24 8.03 -11.53
C ASN A 81 9.75 8.30 -11.41
N SER A 82 10.56 7.27 -11.55
CA SER A 82 12.03 7.37 -11.59
C SER A 82 12.64 6.28 -12.44
N SER A 83 11.99 5.96 -13.55
CA SER A 83 12.60 5.17 -14.61
C SER A 83 13.84 5.90 -15.16
N LEU A 84 14.66 5.17 -15.91
CA LEU A 84 15.80 5.80 -16.58
C LEU A 84 15.35 6.99 -17.45
N LYS A 85 14.23 6.85 -18.16
CA LYS A 85 13.63 7.93 -18.98
C LYS A 85 13.31 9.16 -18.12
N ASP A 86 12.62 8.98 -16.99
CA ASP A 86 12.22 10.10 -16.15
C ASP A 86 13.44 10.86 -15.61
N LEU A 87 14.42 10.15 -15.09
CA LEU A 87 15.61 10.78 -14.51
C LEU A 87 16.56 11.35 -15.56
N MET A 88 16.62 10.78 -16.75
CA MET A 88 17.32 11.38 -17.91
C MET A 88 16.67 12.69 -18.33
N THR A 89 15.33 12.74 -18.37
CA THR A 89 14.58 13.96 -18.65
C THR A 89 14.88 15.05 -17.63
N VAL A 90 14.85 14.69 -16.34
CA VAL A 90 15.19 15.60 -15.22
C VAL A 90 16.63 16.12 -15.34
N ALA A 91 17.61 15.23 -15.52
CA ALA A 91 19.01 15.59 -15.63
C ALA A 91 19.28 16.54 -16.82
N ARG A 92 18.72 16.22 -17.98
CA ARG A 92 18.84 17.08 -19.17
C ARG A 92 18.19 18.45 -18.98
N THR A 93 17.06 18.50 -18.29
CA THR A 93 16.39 19.77 -17.96
C THR A 93 17.24 20.60 -16.99
N LEU A 94 17.92 19.97 -16.04
CA LEU A 94 18.79 20.64 -15.06
C LEU A 94 20.17 21.01 -15.62
N ARG A 95 20.59 20.44 -16.73
CA ARG A 95 21.93 20.63 -17.28
C ARG A 95 22.28 22.11 -17.46
N GLY A 96 23.36 22.55 -16.81
CA GLY A 96 23.83 23.93 -16.84
C GLY A 96 22.94 24.92 -16.09
N ARG A 97 22.03 24.43 -15.25
CA ARG A 97 21.13 25.23 -14.42
C ARG A 97 21.31 24.88 -12.95
N THR A 98 20.89 25.77 -12.06
CA THR A 98 20.92 25.58 -10.63
C THR A 98 19.51 25.61 -10.06
N VAL A 99 19.21 24.71 -9.15
CA VAL A 99 17.97 24.69 -8.37
C VAL A 99 17.79 26.01 -7.62
N HIS A 100 16.56 26.51 -7.54
CA HIS A 100 16.23 27.72 -6.82
C HIS A 100 16.73 27.64 -5.35
N PRO A 101 17.41 28.66 -4.81
CA PRO A 101 18.04 28.59 -3.48
C PRO A 101 17.09 28.35 -2.33
N GLY A 102 15.79 28.62 -2.50
CA GLY A 102 14.74 28.32 -1.52
C GLY A 102 14.21 26.88 -1.57
N VAL A 103 14.69 26.05 -2.52
CA VAL A 103 14.19 24.67 -2.72
C VAL A 103 15.23 23.62 -2.36
N SER A 104 14.85 22.67 -1.54
CA SER A 104 15.61 21.44 -1.33
C SER A 104 15.17 20.41 -2.37
N LEU A 105 16.00 20.16 -3.42
CA LEU A 105 15.76 19.12 -4.39
C LEU A 105 16.42 17.81 -3.96
N ALA A 106 15.65 16.70 -4.02
CA ALA A 106 16.18 15.36 -3.83
C ALA A 106 15.72 14.40 -4.95
N ILE A 107 16.61 13.50 -5.34
CA ILE A 107 16.37 12.47 -6.34
C ILE A 107 16.41 11.09 -5.66
N ALA A 108 15.33 10.32 -5.79
CA ALA A 108 15.23 8.96 -5.27
C ALA A 108 15.11 7.97 -6.46
N PRO A 109 16.22 7.42 -6.98
CA PRO A 109 16.19 6.52 -8.13
C PRO A 109 15.34 5.28 -7.87
N GLY A 110 14.63 4.80 -8.89
CA GLY A 110 13.69 3.68 -8.78
C GLY A 110 14.36 2.32 -8.61
N SER A 111 15.59 2.19 -9.06
CA SER A 111 16.39 0.98 -8.92
C SER A 111 17.88 1.28 -8.91
N ARG A 112 18.64 0.33 -8.42
CA ARG A 112 20.11 0.39 -8.48
C ARG A 112 20.63 0.43 -9.93
N GLN A 113 20.00 -0.31 -10.83
CA GLN A 113 20.32 -0.29 -12.26
C GLN A 113 20.20 1.12 -12.84
N VAL A 114 19.11 1.82 -12.56
CA VAL A 114 18.91 3.22 -12.99
C VAL A 114 20.00 4.11 -12.42
N LEU A 115 20.37 3.94 -11.15
CA LEU A 115 21.42 4.73 -10.51
C LEU A 115 22.79 4.47 -11.17
N GLU A 116 23.13 3.22 -11.44
CA GLU A 116 24.38 2.84 -12.13
C GLU A 116 24.43 3.43 -13.55
N MET A 117 23.34 3.36 -14.30
CA MET A 117 23.26 3.93 -15.65
C MET A 117 23.36 5.45 -15.67
N LEU A 118 22.80 6.15 -14.69
CA LEU A 118 22.99 7.60 -14.53
C LEU A 118 24.42 7.97 -14.18
N ALA A 119 25.12 7.13 -13.41
CA ALA A 119 26.52 7.34 -13.09
C ALA A 119 27.41 7.11 -14.32
N ASP A 120 27.20 6.02 -15.05
CA ASP A 120 27.95 5.63 -16.22
C ASP A 120 27.84 6.66 -17.36
N ASN A 121 26.65 7.18 -17.60
CA ASN A 121 26.42 8.15 -18.69
C ASN A 121 26.63 9.63 -18.29
N GLY A 122 27.14 9.89 -17.06
CA GLY A 122 27.46 11.23 -16.55
C GLY A 122 26.26 12.07 -16.12
N ARG A 123 25.02 11.55 -16.15
CA ARG A 123 23.80 12.31 -15.76
C ARG A 123 23.72 12.53 -14.27
N MET A 124 24.30 11.66 -13.47
CA MET A 124 24.42 11.87 -12.04
C MET A 124 25.18 13.15 -11.69
N THR A 125 26.26 13.42 -12.42
CA THR A 125 27.03 14.66 -12.24
C THR A 125 26.17 15.88 -12.53
N GLU A 126 25.38 15.87 -13.61
CA GLU A 126 24.47 16.99 -13.93
C GLU A 126 23.43 17.25 -12.84
N LEU A 127 22.90 16.19 -12.22
CA LEU A 127 21.97 16.31 -11.08
C LEU A 127 22.64 16.92 -9.84
N ILE A 128 23.86 16.47 -9.53
CA ILE A 128 24.65 16.99 -8.37
C ILE A 128 25.05 18.45 -8.60
N ASP A 129 25.53 18.77 -9.79
CA ASP A 129 25.96 20.15 -10.16
C ASP A 129 24.79 21.13 -10.07
N ALA A 130 23.57 20.68 -10.38
CA ALA A 130 22.36 21.49 -10.22
C ALA A 130 21.95 21.71 -8.75
N GLY A 131 22.53 20.98 -7.80
CA GLY A 131 22.22 21.08 -6.38
C GLY A 131 21.29 20.00 -5.84
N ALA A 132 21.06 18.92 -6.57
CA ALA A 132 20.22 17.82 -6.11
C ALA A 132 20.95 16.92 -5.10
N ARG A 133 20.24 16.46 -4.06
CA ARG A 133 20.66 15.35 -3.20
C ARG A 133 20.28 14.04 -3.85
N ILE A 134 21.22 13.12 -3.98
CA ILE A 134 20.94 11.76 -4.42
C ILE A 134 20.64 10.90 -3.21
N LEU A 135 19.47 10.26 -3.20
CA LEU A 135 19.02 9.39 -2.12
C LEU A 135 19.23 7.92 -2.50
N GLU A 136 19.18 7.06 -1.51
CA GLU A 136 19.18 5.61 -1.72
C GLU A 136 17.95 5.15 -2.51
N THR A 137 18.10 4.04 -3.24
CA THR A 137 17.03 3.39 -3.99
C THR A 137 16.10 2.62 -3.05
N ALA A 138 15.33 3.34 -2.26
CA ALA A 138 14.46 2.80 -1.22
C ALA A 138 13.16 3.60 -1.08
N CYS A 139 12.17 3.00 -0.41
CA CYS A 139 10.88 3.64 -0.12
C CYS A 139 10.95 4.72 0.99
N GLY A 140 12.11 4.99 1.57
CA GLY A 140 12.29 5.88 2.71
C GLY A 140 11.58 7.24 2.56
N PRO A 141 11.91 8.07 1.58
CA PRO A 141 11.31 9.40 1.44
C PRO A 141 9.81 9.36 1.13
N CYS A 142 9.28 8.27 0.59
CA CYS A 142 7.84 8.10 0.33
C CYS A 142 7.00 8.12 1.62
N ILE A 143 7.59 7.78 2.75
CA ILE A 143 6.96 7.77 4.08
C ILE A 143 7.67 8.69 5.07
N GLY A 144 8.48 9.61 4.59
CA GLY A 144 9.20 10.57 5.42
C GLY A 144 10.44 10.03 6.15
N GLN A 145 10.92 8.83 5.79
CA GLN A 145 12.17 8.29 6.34
C GLN A 145 13.38 8.79 5.54
N GLY A 146 14.36 9.34 6.23
CA GLY A 146 15.57 9.90 5.62
C GLY A 146 15.38 11.25 4.93
N LEU A 147 14.16 11.64 4.60
CA LEU A 147 13.80 12.95 4.07
C LEU A 147 12.34 13.28 4.36
N SER A 148 12.11 14.32 5.15
CA SER A 148 10.79 14.90 5.42
C SER A 148 10.81 16.39 5.09
N PRO A 149 9.67 17.01 4.71
CA PRO A 149 9.58 18.47 4.62
C PRO A 149 9.56 19.11 6.01
N ALA A 150 9.77 20.42 6.08
CA ALA A 150 9.51 21.17 7.30
C ALA A 150 8.01 21.20 7.65
N SER A 151 7.68 21.43 8.92
CA SER A 151 6.27 21.56 9.35
C SER A 151 5.57 22.70 8.61
N GLY A 152 4.38 22.43 8.06
CA GLY A 152 3.60 23.38 7.29
C GLY A 152 4.15 23.70 5.88
N ALA A 153 5.23 23.04 5.46
CA ALA A 153 5.85 23.31 4.18
C ALA A 153 5.05 22.74 3.00
N VAL A 154 5.16 23.42 1.86
CA VAL A 154 4.70 22.89 0.58
C VAL A 154 5.82 22.03 -0.02
N THR A 155 5.50 20.77 -0.30
CA THR A 155 6.41 19.82 -0.97
C THR A 155 5.77 19.30 -2.27
N VAL A 156 6.54 19.28 -3.35
CA VAL A 156 6.14 18.70 -4.63
C VAL A 156 6.87 17.37 -4.81
N ARG A 157 6.13 16.33 -5.13
CA ARG A 157 6.68 14.98 -5.23
C ARG A 157 6.16 14.26 -6.48
N THR A 158 6.98 13.40 -7.05
CA THR A 158 6.55 12.52 -8.14
C THR A 158 6.08 11.15 -7.63
N PHE A 159 5.73 11.07 -6.36
CA PHE A 159 5.29 9.86 -5.68
C PHE A 159 3.81 9.57 -5.94
N ASN A 160 3.25 8.57 -5.28
CA ASN A 160 1.90 8.08 -5.56
C ASN A 160 0.91 8.25 -4.40
N ARG A 161 1.28 8.92 -3.30
CA ARG A 161 0.44 9.14 -2.12
C ARG A 161 0.78 10.46 -1.44
N ASN A 162 -0.27 11.18 -1.05
CA ASN A 162 -0.17 12.50 -0.41
C ASN A 162 -1.16 12.68 0.75
N PHE A 163 -1.56 11.61 1.41
CA PHE A 163 -2.41 11.68 2.61
C PHE A 163 -1.74 12.54 3.70
N ALA A 164 -2.55 13.17 4.54
CA ALA A 164 -2.05 13.99 5.64
C ALA A 164 -1.02 13.25 6.50
N GLY A 165 0.13 13.88 6.73
CA GLY A 165 1.25 13.27 7.47
C GLY A 165 2.04 12.20 6.72
N ARG A 166 1.69 11.90 5.45
CA ARG A 166 2.36 10.86 4.65
C ARG A 166 3.87 11.10 4.49
N THR A 167 4.29 12.34 4.44
CA THR A 167 5.70 12.71 4.27
C THR A 167 6.52 12.70 5.55
N GLY A 168 5.93 12.24 6.66
CA GLY A 168 6.57 12.15 7.98
C GLY A 168 6.41 13.40 8.83
N THR A 169 5.73 14.45 8.33
CA THR A 169 5.52 15.71 9.03
C THR A 169 4.04 16.06 9.09
N LYS A 170 3.55 16.44 10.28
CA LYS A 170 2.17 16.91 10.43
C LYS A 170 2.00 18.29 9.81
N GLY A 171 0.88 18.47 9.07
CA GLY A 171 0.52 19.76 8.46
C GLY A 171 1.31 20.11 7.20
N ASP A 172 2.08 19.18 6.64
CA ASP A 172 2.68 19.31 5.33
C ASP A 172 1.63 19.37 4.22
N GLN A 173 1.93 20.09 3.16
CA GLN A 173 1.11 20.19 1.97
C GLN A 173 1.83 19.48 0.82
N CYS A 174 1.49 18.21 0.60
CA CYS A 174 2.13 17.37 -0.41
C CYS A 174 1.32 17.37 -1.71
N TYR A 175 1.92 17.88 -2.78
CA TYR A 175 1.39 17.86 -4.16
C TYR A 175 2.08 16.77 -4.95
N LEU A 176 1.31 15.94 -5.66
CA LEU A 176 1.86 14.93 -6.57
C LEU A 176 1.79 15.44 -8.01
N THR A 177 2.92 15.37 -8.70
CA THR A 177 3.06 15.88 -10.08
C THR A 177 3.90 14.94 -10.94
N SER A 178 3.99 15.22 -12.23
CA SER A 178 4.97 14.59 -13.12
C SER A 178 6.40 15.04 -12.79
N ALA A 179 7.40 14.34 -13.32
CA ALA A 179 8.80 14.70 -13.19
C ALA A 179 9.11 16.05 -13.84
N GLU A 180 8.45 16.36 -14.95
CA GLU A 180 8.59 17.64 -15.68
C GLU A 180 8.10 18.82 -14.85
N THR A 181 6.92 18.69 -14.24
CA THR A 181 6.38 19.73 -13.34
C THR A 181 7.25 19.89 -12.10
N ALA A 182 7.73 18.79 -11.54
CA ALA A 182 8.59 18.80 -10.36
C ALA A 182 9.93 19.49 -10.64
N VAL A 183 10.59 19.19 -11.76
CA VAL A 183 11.86 19.83 -12.11
C VAL A 183 11.69 21.32 -12.47
N ALA A 184 10.58 21.68 -13.15
CA ALA A 184 10.24 23.08 -13.41
C ALA A 184 10.06 23.86 -12.09
N THR A 185 9.34 23.26 -11.14
CA THR A 185 9.13 23.80 -9.79
C THR A 185 10.46 23.95 -9.04
N ALA A 186 11.37 22.98 -9.16
CA ALA A 186 12.69 23.07 -8.53
C ALA A 186 13.54 24.22 -9.06
N LEU A 187 13.43 24.51 -10.35
CA LEU A 187 14.17 25.63 -10.98
C LEU A 187 13.62 26.99 -10.59
N THR A 188 12.31 27.14 -10.47
CA THR A 188 11.64 28.43 -10.25
C THR A 188 11.40 28.76 -8.77
N GLY A 189 11.38 27.75 -7.89
CA GLY A 189 10.99 27.91 -6.49
C GLY A 189 9.48 27.97 -6.26
N LYS A 190 8.70 27.85 -7.30
CA LYS A 190 7.24 27.94 -7.29
C LYS A 190 6.63 26.82 -8.12
N LEU A 191 5.44 26.36 -7.75
CA LEU A 191 4.72 25.42 -8.57
C LEU A 191 4.53 26.01 -9.97
N THR A 192 5.09 25.36 -10.98
CA THR A 192 5.26 25.91 -12.34
C THR A 192 4.80 24.91 -13.38
N ASP A 193 4.03 25.40 -14.37
CA ASP A 193 3.72 24.64 -15.57
C ASP A 193 5.00 24.43 -16.39
N PRO A 194 5.45 23.19 -16.63
CA PRO A 194 6.71 22.94 -17.34
C PRO A 194 6.72 23.51 -18.76
N ARG A 195 5.56 23.74 -19.37
CA ARG A 195 5.42 24.32 -20.70
C ARG A 195 5.76 25.81 -20.74
N SER A 196 5.73 26.49 -19.57
CA SER A 196 6.12 27.90 -19.46
C SER A 196 7.64 28.11 -19.43
N LEU A 197 8.42 27.05 -19.20
CA LEU A 197 9.87 27.12 -19.30
C LEU A 197 10.30 27.21 -20.75
N ALA A 198 11.16 28.18 -21.10
CA ALA A 198 11.78 28.27 -22.42
C ALA A 198 12.88 27.20 -22.61
N ILE A 199 12.51 25.94 -22.47
CA ILE A 199 13.39 24.76 -22.56
C ILE A 199 12.76 23.77 -23.52
N ASP A 200 13.52 23.33 -24.53
CA ASP A 200 13.09 22.26 -25.40
C ASP A 200 12.92 20.97 -24.59
N TYR A 201 11.79 20.29 -24.81
CA TYR A 201 11.52 19.02 -24.13
C TYR A 201 12.60 17.98 -24.47
N PRO A 202 13.31 17.41 -23.47
CA PRO A 202 14.38 16.46 -23.74
C PRO A 202 13.87 15.20 -24.44
N GLN A 203 14.34 14.97 -25.65
CA GLN A 203 13.98 13.76 -26.39
C GLN A 203 14.57 12.53 -25.73
N TRP A 204 13.78 11.47 -25.61
CA TRP A 204 14.19 10.18 -25.10
C TRP A 204 14.24 9.13 -26.22
N GLU A 205 15.33 8.40 -26.25
CA GLU A 205 15.44 7.20 -27.09
C GLU A 205 15.74 6.01 -26.18
N MET A 206 15.09 4.88 -26.45
CA MET A 206 15.34 3.64 -25.72
C MET A 206 16.82 3.27 -25.84
N VAL A 207 17.43 2.96 -24.72
CA VAL A 207 18.80 2.44 -24.70
C VAL A 207 18.85 1.08 -25.39
N SER A 208 19.95 0.81 -26.10
CA SER A 208 20.15 -0.48 -26.78
C SER A 208 20.36 -1.64 -25.79
N GLU A 209 20.89 -1.34 -24.61
CA GLU A 209 21.19 -2.32 -23.58
C GLU A 209 21.13 -1.67 -22.19
N PHE A 210 20.46 -2.35 -21.25
CA PHE A 210 20.52 -1.99 -19.83
C PHE A 210 21.70 -2.67 -19.13
N MET A 211 22.25 -1.99 -18.14
CA MET A 211 23.28 -2.58 -17.26
C MET A 211 22.62 -3.59 -16.32
N VAL A 212 22.85 -4.88 -16.56
CA VAL A 212 22.38 -5.95 -15.68
C VAL A 212 23.51 -6.37 -14.76
N ASN A 213 23.34 -6.14 -13.45
CA ASN A 213 24.36 -6.48 -12.45
C ASN A 213 23.71 -7.26 -11.30
N ASP A 214 23.88 -8.57 -11.35
CA ASP A 214 23.36 -9.52 -10.37
C ASP A 214 24.35 -9.84 -9.24
N SER A 215 25.49 -9.12 -9.16
CA SER A 215 26.58 -9.43 -8.21
C SER A 215 26.17 -9.39 -6.73
N LEU A 216 25.05 -8.71 -6.40
CA LEU A 216 24.51 -8.65 -5.05
C LEU A 216 23.34 -9.61 -4.79
N ILE A 217 22.95 -10.39 -5.80
CA ILE A 217 21.96 -11.44 -5.63
C ILE A 217 22.65 -12.67 -5.07
N ILE A 218 22.33 -13.04 -3.84
CA ILE A 218 22.82 -14.26 -3.22
C ILE A 218 21.87 -15.38 -3.62
N PRO A 219 22.29 -16.34 -4.47
CA PRO A 219 21.44 -17.45 -4.86
C PRO A 219 21.20 -18.38 -3.67
N PRO A 220 20.09 -19.14 -3.66
CA PRO A 220 19.91 -20.18 -2.67
C PRO A 220 21.02 -21.24 -2.79
N PRO A 221 21.39 -21.91 -1.69
CA PRO A 221 22.38 -22.97 -1.76
C PRO A 221 21.92 -24.10 -2.70
N PRO A 222 22.84 -24.75 -3.46
CA PRO A 222 22.50 -25.77 -4.45
C PRO A 222 21.82 -27.02 -3.86
N GLN A 223 22.05 -27.31 -2.60
CA GLN A 223 21.41 -28.37 -1.85
C GLN A 223 20.64 -27.71 -0.69
N GLY A 224 19.40 -28.15 -0.48
CA GLY A 224 18.56 -27.65 0.61
C GLY A 224 19.12 -28.08 1.97
N GLU A 225 20.19 -27.44 2.39
CA GLU A 225 20.80 -27.66 3.69
C GLU A 225 19.94 -27.03 4.79
N ASN A 226 20.02 -27.60 6.00
CA ASN A 226 19.44 -27.01 7.18
C ASN A 226 20.14 -25.69 7.48
N LEU A 227 19.55 -24.58 7.00
CA LEU A 227 20.06 -23.25 7.26
C LEU A 227 19.64 -22.80 8.66
N GLU A 228 20.59 -22.36 9.45
CA GLU A 228 20.32 -21.71 10.71
C GLU A 228 19.70 -20.32 10.46
N ILE A 229 18.51 -20.10 11.00
CA ILE A 229 17.85 -18.78 10.94
C ILE A 229 18.40 -17.92 12.07
N ILE A 230 19.30 -17.00 11.75
CA ILE A 230 19.84 -16.04 12.72
C ILE A 230 18.85 -14.90 12.90
N ARG A 231 18.30 -14.78 14.11
CA ARG A 231 17.39 -13.69 14.50
C ARG A 231 18.05 -12.77 15.52
N LYS A 232 17.89 -11.46 15.30
CA LYS A 232 18.28 -10.48 16.32
C LYS A 232 17.18 -10.39 17.40
N GLU A 233 17.51 -9.89 18.59
CA GLU A 233 16.57 -9.73 19.71
C GLU A 233 15.33 -8.90 19.36
N THR A 234 15.44 -7.98 18.39
CA THR A 234 14.32 -7.15 17.90
C THR A 234 13.37 -7.88 16.96
N ILE A 235 13.71 -9.10 16.53
CA ILE A 235 12.90 -9.92 15.63
C ILE A 235 12.20 -10.98 16.45
N GLY A 236 10.88 -10.81 16.63
CA GLY A 236 10.06 -11.79 17.33
C GLY A 236 9.79 -13.04 16.48
N ASP A 237 9.38 -14.11 17.14
CA ASP A 237 8.86 -15.29 16.44
C ASP A 237 7.58 -14.91 15.66
N PRO A 238 7.43 -15.40 14.42
CA PRO A 238 6.20 -15.17 13.67
C PRO A 238 5.03 -15.85 14.40
N PRO A 239 3.91 -15.14 14.61
CA PRO A 239 2.77 -15.73 15.27
C PRO A 239 2.18 -16.85 14.43
N TYR A 240 1.78 -17.92 15.10
CA TYR A 240 1.07 -19.03 14.50
C TYR A 240 -0.44 -18.81 14.61
N CYS A 241 -1.17 -19.10 13.56
CA CYS A 241 -2.62 -19.12 13.56
C CYS A 241 -3.10 -20.58 13.55
N GLU A 242 -3.84 -20.96 14.57
CA GLU A 242 -4.45 -22.29 14.65
C GLU A 242 -5.44 -22.52 13.49
N PRO A 243 -5.68 -23.77 13.09
CA PRO A 243 -6.74 -24.09 12.14
C PRO A 243 -8.07 -23.44 12.54
N PHE A 244 -8.89 -23.11 11.56
CA PHE A 244 -10.12 -22.38 11.81
C PHE A 244 -11.10 -23.26 12.62
N PRO A 245 -11.78 -22.73 13.64
CA PRO A 245 -12.71 -23.49 14.48
C PRO A 245 -13.95 -23.93 13.71
N ASP A 246 -14.69 -24.90 14.23
CA ASP A 246 -15.99 -25.32 13.68
C ASP A 246 -17.10 -24.31 14.00
N GLU A 247 -16.92 -23.54 15.04
CA GLU A 247 -17.82 -22.48 15.48
C GLU A 247 -17.00 -21.26 15.93
N ILE A 248 -17.43 -20.07 15.59
CA ILE A 248 -16.93 -18.85 16.23
C ILE A 248 -17.83 -18.54 17.43
N ASP A 249 -17.30 -18.72 18.65
CA ASP A 249 -17.82 -18.11 19.88
C ASP A 249 -16.96 -16.89 20.17
N GLY A 250 -17.50 -15.71 19.97
CA GLY A 250 -16.74 -14.48 19.94
C GLY A 250 -17.40 -13.30 20.65
N GLU A 251 -16.67 -12.22 20.67
CA GLU A 251 -17.11 -10.92 21.18
C GLU A 251 -16.66 -9.82 20.21
N VAL A 252 -17.49 -8.84 19.99
CA VAL A 252 -17.15 -7.66 19.19
C VAL A 252 -16.15 -6.80 19.96
N VAL A 253 -14.88 -6.90 19.61
CA VAL A 253 -13.78 -6.19 20.32
C VAL A 253 -13.68 -4.72 19.92
N ILE A 254 -14.20 -4.36 18.74
CA ILE A 254 -14.36 -2.98 18.30
C ILE A 254 -15.44 -2.88 17.20
N SER A 255 -16.21 -1.79 17.24
CA SER A 255 -17.13 -1.39 16.17
C SER A 255 -16.71 -0.02 15.66
N VAL A 256 -16.31 0.06 14.38
CA VAL A 256 -15.77 1.27 13.75
C VAL A 256 -16.62 1.69 12.55
N GLY A 257 -16.56 2.95 12.18
CA GLY A 257 -17.32 3.53 11.06
C GLY A 257 -16.71 3.23 9.69
N ASP A 258 -16.95 4.13 8.75
CA ASP A 258 -16.53 4.04 7.36
C ASP A 258 -15.07 4.45 7.16
N LYS A 259 -14.51 4.04 6.01
CA LYS A 259 -13.19 4.48 5.51
C LYS A 259 -12.05 4.24 6.50
N ILE A 260 -12.09 3.10 7.18
CA ILE A 260 -11.02 2.68 8.07
C ILE A 260 -9.82 2.27 7.23
N THR A 261 -8.75 3.03 7.36
CA THR A 261 -7.50 2.77 6.62
C THR A 261 -6.66 1.72 7.33
N THR A 262 -5.73 1.12 6.60
CA THR A 262 -4.73 0.23 7.20
C THR A 262 -3.81 0.96 8.20
N ASP A 263 -3.70 2.30 8.10
CA ASP A 263 -3.01 3.13 9.10
C ASP A 263 -3.82 3.30 10.39
N HIS A 264 -5.16 3.34 10.30
CA HIS A 264 -6.03 3.33 11.48
C HIS A 264 -5.96 1.99 12.21
N ILE A 265 -5.91 0.88 11.47
CA ILE A 265 -5.81 -0.47 12.06
C ILE A 265 -4.42 -0.66 12.66
N MET A 266 -3.39 -0.29 11.93
CA MET A 266 -2.00 -0.52 12.29
C MET A 266 -1.15 0.72 12.00
N PRO A 267 -0.92 1.58 13.00
CA PRO A 267 -0.18 2.83 12.80
C PRO A 267 1.27 2.56 12.38
N ALA A 268 1.75 3.37 11.42
CA ALA A 268 3.12 3.35 10.94
C ALA A 268 4.03 4.34 11.73
N GLY A 269 4.86 5.07 11.02
CA GLY A 269 5.71 6.11 11.61
C GLY A 269 6.70 5.53 12.63
N VAL A 270 6.60 5.99 13.85
CA VAL A 270 7.51 5.59 14.96
C VAL A 270 7.44 4.10 15.31
N TYR A 271 6.35 3.43 14.96
CA TYR A 271 6.14 2.01 15.24
C TYR A 271 6.72 1.07 14.19
N LEU A 272 7.16 1.56 13.04
CA LEU A 272 7.76 0.73 11.98
C LEU A 272 9.00 -0.06 12.43
N LYS A 273 9.69 0.40 13.46
CA LYS A 273 10.78 -0.34 14.09
C LYS A 273 10.35 -1.69 14.69
N LEU A 274 9.05 -1.85 14.98
CA LEU A 274 8.47 -3.07 15.57
C LEU A 274 7.95 -4.06 14.51
N ARG A 275 8.02 -3.71 13.21
CA ARG A 275 7.41 -4.50 12.13
C ARG A 275 7.82 -5.97 12.09
N SER A 276 8.98 -6.32 12.57
CA SER A 276 9.49 -7.68 12.64
C SER A 276 9.28 -8.33 14.02
N ASN A 277 8.55 -7.66 14.92
CA ASN A 277 8.19 -8.15 16.24
C ASN A 277 6.67 -8.00 16.43
N ILE A 278 5.91 -8.96 15.92
CA ILE A 278 4.44 -8.88 15.90
C ILE A 278 3.84 -8.79 17.31
N PRO A 279 4.30 -9.53 18.34
CA PRO A 279 3.79 -9.38 19.70
C PRO A 279 3.87 -7.96 20.23
N GLU A 280 5.00 -7.28 20.00
CA GLU A 280 5.16 -5.88 20.43
C GLU A 280 4.36 -4.91 19.54
N TYR A 281 4.34 -5.15 18.23
CA TYR A 281 3.62 -4.29 17.31
C TYR A 281 2.10 -4.39 17.49
N ALA A 282 1.58 -5.57 17.84
CA ALA A 282 0.15 -5.78 18.10
C ALA A 282 -0.40 -4.92 19.24
N LYS A 283 0.43 -4.46 20.17
CA LYS A 283 0.01 -3.61 21.30
C LYS A 283 -0.58 -2.26 20.86
N VAL A 284 -0.28 -1.79 19.63
CA VAL A 284 -0.75 -0.51 19.10
C VAL A 284 -1.82 -0.65 18.01
N VAL A 285 -2.40 -1.85 17.85
CA VAL A 285 -3.55 -2.05 16.94
C VAL A 285 -4.70 -1.13 17.37
N PHE A 286 -5.26 -0.39 16.41
CA PHE A 286 -6.33 0.60 16.62
C PHE A 286 -6.01 1.65 17.70
N GLU A 287 -4.73 2.01 17.88
CA GLU A 287 -4.31 2.99 18.90
C GLU A 287 -5.10 4.31 18.80
N CYS A 288 -5.41 4.78 17.58
CA CYS A 288 -6.14 6.02 17.37
C CYS A 288 -7.61 5.99 17.86
N PHE A 289 -8.15 4.83 18.18
CA PHE A 289 -9.49 4.64 18.74
C PHE A 289 -9.47 4.32 20.25
N ASN A 290 -8.31 4.30 20.88
CA ASN A 290 -8.23 4.11 22.33
C ASN A 290 -8.70 5.37 23.05
N GLU A 291 -9.48 5.18 24.11
CA GLU A 291 -10.00 6.22 24.97
C GLU A 291 -9.23 6.25 26.29
N GLU A 292 -8.94 7.44 26.80
CA GLU A 292 -8.26 7.59 28.07
C GLU A 292 -9.07 6.97 29.23
N GLY A 293 -8.41 6.19 30.07
CA GLY A 293 -9.05 5.50 31.20
C GLY A 293 -9.83 4.23 30.85
N LYS A 294 -9.88 3.84 29.56
CA LYS A 294 -10.45 2.55 29.14
C LYS A 294 -9.37 1.59 28.65
N PRO A 295 -9.61 0.27 28.72
CA PRO A 295 -8.68 -0.70 28.11
C PRO A 295 -8.48 -0.42 26.63
N SER A 296 -7.24 -0.52 26.16
CA SER A 296 -6.91 -0.42 24.73
C SER A 296 -7.57 -1.54 23.92
N PHE A 297 -7.62 -1.40 22.60
CA PHE A 297 -8.06 -2.49 21.74
C PHE A 297 -7.27 -3.78 22.00
N ALA A 298 -5.94 -3.67 22.10
CA ALA A 298 -5.08 -4.82 22.33
C ALA A 298 -5.38 -5.54 23.63
N GLU A 299 -5.64 -4.80 24.72
CA GLU A 299 -6.03 -5.37 26.01
C GLU A 299 -7.40 -6.03 25.97
N ARG A 300 -8.40 -5.41 25.31
CA ARG A 300 -9.73 -6.01 25.14
C ARG A 300 -9.66 -7.30 24.34
N ALA A 301 -8.99 -7.28 23.18
CA ALA A 301 -8.86 -8.46 22.32
C ALA A 301 -8.11 -9.61 23.01
N ALA A 302 -7.02 -9.30 23.71
CA ALA A 302 -6.28 -10.27 24.51
C ALA A 302 -7.16 -10.86 25.62
N SER A 303 -7.93 -10.04 26.33
CA SER A 303 -8.87 -10.52 27.37
C SER A 303 -9.94 -11.47 26.82
N VAL A 304 -10.45 -11.22 25.61
CA VAL A 304 -11.40 -12.11 24.92
C VAL A 304 -10.73 -13.44 24.59
N ARG A 305 -9.55 -13.40 24.00
CA ARG A 305 -8.74 -14.59 23.68
C ARG A 305 -8.42 -15.42 24.92
N ASP A 306 -7.98 -14.77 25.98
CA ASP A 306 -7.57 -15.45 27.21
C ASP A 306 -8.75 -16.13 27.95
N ARG A 307 -9.99 -15.75 27.62
CA ARG A 307 -11.24 -16.44 28.01
C ARG A 307 -11.61 -17.60 27.07
N GLY A 308 -10.76 -17.92 26.10
CA GLY A 308 -11.02 -18.96 25.09
C GLY A 308 -12.00 -18.56 23.99
N LYS A 309 -12.30 -17.26 23.85
CA LYS A 309 -13.21 -16.71 22.85
C LYS A 309 -12.46 -16.03 21.69
N HIS A 310 -13.19 -15.71 20.63
CA HIS A 310 -12.64 -15.08 19.44
C HIS A 310 -12.99 -13.59 19.36
N GLY A 311 -12.02 -12.74 19.03
CA GLY A 311 -12.30 -11.36 18.71
C GLY A 311 -12.99 -11.22 17.35
N VAL A 312 -14.00 -10.35 17.28
CA VAL A 312 -14.66 -9.96 16.04
C VAL A 312 -14.57 -8.45 15.87
N ILE A 313 -14.21 -7.99 14.67
CA ILE A 313 -14.18 -6.57 14.31
C ILE A 313 -15.44 -6.28 13.50
N VAL A 314 -16.18 -5.23 13.83
CA VAL A 314 -17.32 -4.72 13.06
C VAL A 314 -16.95 -3.37 12.47
N ALA A 315 -17.26 -3.16 11.16
CA ALA A 315 -16.90 -1.94 10.46
C ALA A 315 -17.98 -1.50 9.46
N GLY A 316 -17.90 -0.23 9.06
CA GLY A 316 -18.73 0.34 8.01
C GLY A 316 -18.20 0.07 6.60
N GLU A 317 -18.35 1.04 5.70
CA GLU A 317 -17.88 0.95 4.31
C GLU A 317 -16.38 1.19 4.18
N SER A 318 -15.75 0.49 3.19
CA SER A 318 -14.34 0.66 2.82
C SER A 318 -13.37 0.36 3.98
N TYR A 319 -13.54 -0.79 4.63
CA TYR A 319 -12.62 -1.25 5.67
C TYR A 319 -11.31 -1.76 5.08
N GLY A 320 -10.17 -1.30 5.63
CA GLY A 320 -8.83 -1.68 5.16
C GLY A 320 -8.32 -0.85 3.98
N GLN A 321 -8.85 0.37 3.79
CA GLN A 321 -8.46 1.28 2.72
C GLN A 321 -6.95 1.63 2.81
N GLY A 322 -6.34 1.85 1.65
CA GLY A 322 -4.98 2.36 1.55
C GLY A 322 -3.95 1.32 1.15
N SER A 323 -2.78 1.31 1.80
CA SER A 323 -1.69 0.43 1.38
C SER A 323 -1.87 -1.01 1.83
N SER A 324 -1.27 -1.93 1.05
CA SER A 324 -1.15 -3.33 1.44
C SER A 324 -0.25 -3.46 2.68
N ARG A 325 -0.87 -3.68 3.83
CA ARG A 325 -0.18 -3.91 5.09
C ARG A 325 -0.65 -5.21 5.71
N GLU A 326 0.18 -6.21 5.62
CA GLU A 326 -0.04 -7.49 6.27
C GLU A 326 -0.20 -7.37 7.79
N HIS A 327 0.47 -6.38 8.40
CA HIS A 327 0.36 -6.10 9.83
C HIS A 327 -1.06 -5.74 10.27
N ALA A 328 -1.85 -5.12 9.39
CA ALA A 328 -3.26 -4.83 9.65
C ALA A 328 -4.16 -6.08 9.72
N ALA A 329 -3.61 -7.24 9.37
CA ALA A 329 -4.26 -8.55 9.53
C ALA A 329 -3.52 -9.43 10.55
N ILE A 330 -2.19 -9.58 10.44
CA ILE A 330 -1.42 -10.47 11.32
C ILE A 330 -1.42 -9.99 12.80
N CYS A 331 -1.40 -8.67 13.06
CA CYS A 331 -1.44 -8.17 14.44
C CYS A 331 -2.80 -8.39 15.12
N PRO A 332 -3.96 -8.07 14.50
CA PRO A 332 -5.26 -8.50 15.01
C PRO A 332 -5.38 -10.02 15.17
N MET A 333 -4.90 -10.83 14.24
CA MET A 333 -4.88 -12.29 14.35
C MET A 333 -4.11 -12.74 15.60
N HIS A 334 -2.92 -12.19 15.84
CA HIS A 334 -2.12 -12.48 17.03
C HIS A 334 -2.89 -12.17 18.33
N LEU A 335 -3.73 -11.14 18.33
CA LEU A 335 -4.59 -10.79 19.47
C LEU A 335 -5.85 -11.66 19.59
N GLY A 336 -6.06 -12.62 18.70
CA GLY A 336 -7.19 -13.56 18.75
C GLY A 336 -8.38 -13.15 17.89
N VAL A 337 -8.26 -12.16 17.01
CA VAL A 337 -9.31 -11.82 16.04
C VAL A 337 -9.44 -12.94 15.01
N ARG A 338 -10.69 -13.40 14.77
CA ARG A 338 -11.00 -14.47 13.82
C ARG A 338 -11.97 -14.08 12.72
N ALA A 339 -12.71 -13.00 12.90
CA ALA A 339 -13.60 -12.49 11.86
C ALA A 339 -13.62 -10.97 11.80
N VAL A 340 -13.87 -10.46 10.63
CA VAL A 340 -14.21 -9.07 10.35
C VAL A 340 -15.56 -9.07 9.64
N ILE A 341 -16.53 -8.32 10.14
CA ILE A 341 -17.83 -8.13 9.51
C ILE A 341 -17.97 -6.66 9.15
N ALA A 342 -18.11 -6.33 7.87
CA ALA A 342 -18.17 -4.94 7.41
C ALA A 342 -19.24 -4.74 6.34
N GLN A 343 -19.62 -3.49 6.07
CA GLN A 343 -20.49 -3.17 4.94
C GLN A 343 -19.74 -3.32 3.60
N SER A 344 -18.43 -3.05 3.58
CA SER A 344 -17.52 -3.41 2.48
C SER A 344 -16.08 -3.48 2.97
N ILE A 345 -15.26 -4.34 2.35
CA ILE A 345 -13.84 -4.54 2.67
C ILE A 345 -13.03 -4.32 1.41
N GLU A 346 -11.93 -3.59 1.54
CA GLU A 346 -11.02 -3.36 0.42
C GLU A 346 -10.33 -4.67 -0.02
N ARG A 347 -10.25 -4.90 -1.32
CA ARG A 347 -9.82 -6.17 -1.91
C ARG A 347 -8.47 -6.68 -1.39
N ILE A 348 -7.45 -5.80 -1.33
CA ILE A 348 -6.12 -6.19 -0.86
C ILE A 348 -6.17 -6.57 0.63
N HIS A 349 -6.96 -5.84 1.41
CA HIS A 349 -7.10 -6.14 2.83
C HIS A 349 -7.86 -7.44 3.08
N ALA A 350 -8.92 -7.71 2.31
CA ALA A 350 -9.63 -8.99 2.34
C ALA A 350 -8.69 -10.16 2.06
N ALA A 351 -7.82 -10.05 1.03
CA ALA A 351 -6.80 -11.05 0.76
C ALA A 351 -5.80 -11.23 1.91
N ASN A 352 -5.40 -10.14 2.57
CA ASN A 352 -4.54 -10.23 3.76
C ASN A 352 -5.25 -10.90 4.94
N LEU A 353 -6.52 -10.62 5.18
CA LEU A 353 -7.31 -11.30 6.22
C LEU A 353 -7.34 -12.81 5.96
N VAL A 354 -7.65 -13.23 4.74
CA VAL A 354 -7.63 -14.64 4.31
C VAL A 354 -6.25 -15.28 4.56
N ASN A 355 -5.18 -14.61 4.14
CA ASN A 355 -3.82 -15.12 4.28
C ASN A 355 -3.42 -15.38 5.76
N PHE A 356 -4.03 -14.67 6.69
CA PHE A 356 -3.78 -14.83 8.13
C PHE A 356 -4.92 -15.52 8.89
N GLY A 357 -5.83 -16.22 8.19
CA GLY A 357 -6.87 -17.03 8.82
C GLY A 357 -7.94 -16.20 9.53
N ILE A 358 -8.19 -14.98 9.11
CA ILE A 358 -9.31 -14.13 9.56
C ILE A 358 -10.40 -14.16 8.50
N LEU A 359 -11.61 -14.48 8.90
CA LEU A 359 -12.77 -14.58 8.01
C LEU A 359 -13.35 -13.19 7.68
N PRO A 360 -13.26 -12.73 6.40
CA PRO A 360 -13.90 -11.49 5.98
C PRO A 360 -15.36 -11.75 5.58
N LEU A 361 -16.28 -11.11 6.25
CA LEU A 361 -17.72 -11.18 6.00
C LEU A 361 -18.29 -9.80 5.67
N LEU A 362 -19.32 -9.77 4.85
CA LEU A 362 -20.07 -8.58 4.49
C LEU A 362 -21.49 -8.67 5.02
N PHE A 363 -22.02 -7.62 5.62
CA PHE A 363 -23.43 -7.55 5.97
C PHE A 363 -24.31 -7.78 4.73
N ALA A 364 -25.26 -8.70 4.79
CA ALA A 364 -26.22 -8.91 3.71
C ALA A 364 -27.17 -7.72 3.58
N ASP A 365 -27.62 -7.19 4.70
CA ASP A 365 -28.27 -5.91 4.81
C ASP A 365 -27.34 -4.93 5.55
N LYS A 366 -26.96 -3.87 4.86
CA LYS A 366 -26.04 -2.85 5.42
C LYS A 366 -26.60 -2.15 6.67
N ALA A 367 -27.92 -2.05 6.81
CA ALA A 367 -28.56 -1.44 7.97
C ALA A 367 -28.34 -2.27 9.27
N GLU A 368 -28.10 -3.57 9.17
CA GLU A 368 -27.82 -4.41 10.33
C GLU A 368 -26.50 -4.03 11.04
N ARG A 369 -25.59 -3.35 10.35
CA ARG A 369 -24.32 -2.88 10.93
C ARG A 369 -24.55 -2.01 12.18
N ASP A 370 -25.54 -1.14 12.16
CA ASP A 370 -25.81 -0.20 13.24
C ASP A 370 -26.46 -0.88 14.47
N GLN A 371 -26.85 -2.14 14.31
CA GLN A 371 -27.40 -2.95 15.39
C GLN A 371 -26.32 -3.75 16.15
N VAL A 372 -25.04 -3.70 15.70
CA VAL A 372 -23.95 -4.47 16.32
C VAL A 372 -22.91 -3.53 16.92
N GLU A 373 -22.67 -3.65 18.22
CA GLU A 373 -21.83 -2.76 19.00
C GLU A 373 -20.63 -3.49 19.63
N ALA A 374 -19.62 -2.74 20.04
CA ALA A 374 -18.51 -3.30 20.81
C ALA A 374 -18.98 -3.85 22.15
N GLY A 375 -18.57 -5.06 22.50
CA GLY A 375 -18.99 -5.79 23.70
C GLY A 375 -20.11 -6.80 23.46
N ASP A 376 -20.80 -6.75 22.31
CA ASP A 376 -21.81 -7.76 21.98
C ASP A 376 -21.16 -9.15 21.86
N ALA A 377 -21.80 -10.18 22.41
CA ALA A 377 -21.40 -11.56 22.17
C ALA A 377 -21.89 -11.98 20.77
N LEU A 378 -21.05 -12.74 20.05
CA LEU A 378 -21.33 -13.11 18.67
C LEU A 378 -21.03 -14.59 18.46
N ARG A 379 -21.96 -15.31 17.81
CA ARG A 379 -21.82 -16.74 17.52
C ARG A 379 -22.09 -17.06 16.07
N ILE A 380 -21.16 -17.77 15.42
CA ILE A 380 -21.35 -18.32 14.07
C ILE A 380 -21.25 -19.85 14.18
N PRO A 381 -22.39 -20.57 14.28
CA PRO A 381 -22.38 -22.02 14.42
C PRO A 381 -22.02 -22.70 13.12
N ALA A 382 -21.36 -23.86 13.20
CA ALA A 382 -21.00 -24.69 12.05
C ALA A 382 -20.40 -23.89 10.88
N VAL A 383 -19.53 -22.91 11.20
CA VAL A 383 -19.03 -21.91 10.24
C VAL A 383 -18.35 -22.53 9.03
N ARG A 384 -17.63 -23.64 9.19
CA ARG A 384 -17.00 -24.37 8.08
C ARG A 384 -18.02 -24.82 7.05
N ARG A 385 -19.10 -25.47 7.52
CA ARG A 385 -20.18 -25.94 6.65
C ARG A 385 -20.94 -24.78 5.99
N GLN A 386 -21.18 -23.70 6.76
CA GLN A 386 -21.86 -22.53 6.22
C GLN A 386 -21.06 -21.85 5.08
N LEU A 387 -19.72 -21.83 5.18
CA LEU A 387 -18.85 -21.27 4.14
C LEU A 387 -18.87 -22.06 2.83
N GLU A 388 -19.11 -23.37 2.91
CA GLU A 388 -19.11 -24.26 1.75
C GLU A 388 -20.49 -24.40 1.09
N GLU A 389 -21.57 -24.32 1.86
CA GLU A 389 -22.92 -24.70 1.45
C GLU A 389 -23.89 -23.52 1.29
N ASN A 390 -23.62 -22.35 1.92
CA ASN A 390 -24.60 -21.28 2.04
C ASN A 390 -24.11 -19.96 1.41
N ASP A 391 -24.99 -19.30 0.65
CA ASP A 391 -24.76 -17.93 0.17
C ASP A 391 -24.82 -16.88 1.29
N VAL A 392 -25.56 -17.18 2.36
CA VAL A 392 -25.74 -16.30 3.52
C VAL A 392 -25.38 -17.06 4.79
N ILE A 393 -24.42 -16.54 5.50
CA ILE A 393 -23.96 -17.03 6.79
C ILE A 393 -24.79 -16.39 7.89
N LYS A 394 -25.38 -17.21 8.77
CA LYS A 394 -26.13 -16.74 9.92
C LYS A 394 -25.21 -16.45 11.09
N VAL A 395 -25.36 -15.28 11.63
CA VAL A 395 -24.61 -14.79 12.78
C VAL A 395 -25.60 -14.42 13.88
N HIS A 396 -25.47 -15.07 15.02
CA HIS A 396 -26.30 -14.75 16.22
C HIS A 396 -25.54 -13.73 17.07
N VAL A 397 -26.22 -12.68 17.45
CA VAL A 397 -25.70 -11.61 18.29
C VAL A 397 -26.51 -11.54 19.58
N GLU A 398 -25.85 -11.51 20.72
CA GLU A 398 -26.42 -11.31 22.03
C GLU A 398 -25.91 -9.99 22.61
N LYS A 399 -26.83 -9.10 22.94
CA LYS A 399 -26.57 -7.78 23.48
C LYS A 399 -26.26 -7.81 24.98
N ALA A 400 -25.64 -6.76 25.48
CA ALA A 400 -25.37 -6.62 26.92
C ALA A 400 -26.63 -6.64 27.79
N ASP A 401 -27.80 -6.27 27.25
CA ASP A 401 -29.10 -6.33 27.93
C ASP A 401 -29.79 -7.70 27.87
N GLY A 402 -29.15 -8.69 27.24
CA GLY A 402 -29.66 -10.04 27.04
C GLY A 402 -30.61 -10.19 25.84
N SER A 403 -30.86 -9.13 25.09
CA SER A 403 -31.61 -9.24 23.84
C SER A 403 -30.76 -9.93 22.74
N THR A 404 -31.43 -10.65 21.85
CA THR A 404 -30.77 -11.39 20.79
C THR A 404 -31.30 -10.97 19.42
N LEU A 405 -30.42 -10.96 18.43
CA LEU A 405 -30.77 -10.79 17.02
C LEU A 405 -29.96 -11.76 16.14
N GLU A 406 -30.51 -12.07 14.97
CA GLU A 406 -29.80 -12.83 13.93
C GLU A 406 -29.55 -11.87 12.78
N ILE A 407 -28.28 -11.76 12.35
CA ILE A 407 -27.89 -10.99 11.17
C ILE A 407 -27.42 -11.93 10.04
N GLY A 408 -27.63 -11.52 8.80
CA GLY A 408 -27.16 -12.23 7.63
C GLY A 408 -25.85 -11.68 7.13
N CYS A 409 -24.86 -12.54 6.89
CA CYS A 409 -23.59 -12.13 6.30
C CYS A 409 -23.32 -12.89 5.00
N ARG A 410 -22.59 -12.28 4.07
CA ARG A 410 -22.14 -12.89 2.82
C ARG A 410 -20.62 -12.85 2.74
N HIS A 411 -20.06 -13.67 1.87
CA HIS A 411 -18.65 -13.64 1.52
C HIS A 411 -18.44 -13.66 0.00
N THR A 412 -17.26 -13.24 -0.44
CA THR A 412 -16.81 -13.27 -1.84
C THR A 412 -15.62 -14.21 -2.03
N LEU A 413 -15.47 -15.18 -1.13
CA LEU A 413 -14.34 -16.09 -1.07
C LEU A 413 -14.42 -17.13 -2.17
N SER A 414 -13.30 -17.40 -2.83
CA SER A 414 -13.12 -18.56 -3.70
C SER A 414 -12.93 -19.84 -2.87
N GLY A 415 -13.04 -21.02 -3.49
CA GLY A 415 -12.73 -22.28 -2.82
C GLY A 415 -11.30 -22.35 -2.28
N GLU A 416 -10.33 -21.72 -2.94
CA GLU A 416 -8.94 -21.59 -2.45
C GLU A 416 -8.86 -20.70 -1.21
N ASP A 417 -9.60 -19.59 -1.15
CA ASP A 417 -9.66 -18.71 0.01
C ASP A 417 -10.26 -19.44 1.21
N ILE A 418 -11.35 -20.18 1.01
CA ILE A 418 -11.97 -20.99 2.06
C ILE A 418 -10.98 -22.02 2.59
N ARG A 419 -10.32 -22.78 1.72
CA ARG A 419 -9.27 -23.73 2.10
C ARG A 419 -8.18 -23.05 2.94
N THR A 420 -7.75 -21.85 2.52
CA THR A 420 -6.71 -21.08 3.19
C THR A 420 -7.15 -20.65 4.61
N ILE A 421 -8.37 -20.12 4.74
CA ILE A 421 -8.93 -19.74 6.05
C ILE A 421 -9.02 -20.96 6.96
N LEU A 422 -9.60 -22.07 6.46
CA LEU A 422 -9.79 -23.30 7.24
C LEU A 422 -8.47 -23.91 7.74
N ALA A 423 -7.41 -23.78 6.97
CA ALA A 423 -6.06 -24.18 7.40
C ALA A 423 -5.44 -23.26 8.47
N GLY A 424 -6.02 -22.08 8.74
CA GLY A 424 -5.44 -21.06 9.60
C GLY A 424 -4.48 -20.12 8.90
N GLY A 425 -4.57 -20.01 7.56
CA GLY A 425 -3.81 -19.08 6.75
C GLY A 425 -2.89 -19.74 5.71
N ARG A 426 -2.36 -18.90 4.82
CA ARG A 426 -1.59 -19.36 3.65
C ARG A 426 -0.33 -20.15 4.01
N LEU A 427 0.41 -19.76 5.05
CA LEU A 427 1.62 -20.48 5.46
C LEU A 427 1.30 -21.90 5.93
N ASN A 428 0.16 -22.10 6.57
CA ASN A 428 -0.27 -23.45 7.00
C ASN A 428 -0.62 -24.32 5.78
N VAL A 429 -1.28 -23.75 4.76
CA VAL A 429 -1.53 -24.47 3.51
C VAL A 429 -0.21 -24.89 2.87
N VAL A 430 0.74 -23.96 2.71
CA VAL A 430 2.05 -24.28 2.12
C VAL A 430 2.78 -25.37 2.93
N LYS A 431 2.73 -25.28 4.27
CA LYS A 431 3.32 -26.31 5.13
C LYS A 431 2.68 -27.68 4.94
N GLN A 432 1.36 -27.75 4.71
CA GLN A 432 0.67 -29.01 4.40
C GLN A 432 1.01 -29.55 2.99
N GLU A 433 1.36 -28.69 2.04
CA GLU A 433 1.71 -29.07 0.66
C GLU A 433 3.16 -29.55 0.54
N ILE A 434 4.05 -29.07 1.41
CA ILE A 434 5.48 -29.45 1.37
C ILE A 434 5.77 -30.70 2.22
N GLY A 435 4.89 -31.02 3.16
CA GLY A 435 5.03 -32.18 4.06
C GLY A 435 5.67 -31.79 5.36
#